data_f7c3b0522b0faf02974d0fadff7fc666
#
_entry.id   f7c3b0522b0faf02974d0fadff7fc666
#
_cell.length_a   1.000
_cell.length_b   1.000
_cell.length_c   1.000
_cell.angle_alpha   90.00
_cell.angle_beta   90.00
_cell.angle_gamma   90.00
#
_symmetry.space_group_name_H-M   'P 1'
#
loop_
_entity.id
_entity.type
_entity.pdbx_description
1 polymer ?
#
loop_
_entity_poly.entity_id
_entity_poly.type
_entity_poly.pdbx_seq_one_letter_code
_entity_poly.pdbx_strand_id
1 'polypeptide(L)'
;MAQEKNFDLVVIGGGPGGYVAAIRAAQLGMSVALVEREHLGGICLNWGCIPTKALLRAAELRHSIDEMQAFGITITGEVKIDLPAVVKRSRKVAERLSMGVKHLLKKNKVSVFDAVAKLGAKQGDQRVVSLSDGGDITGRNIILATGARARTLPGLEADGTKI
;
A
#
# COMPACT_ATOMS: atom_id res chain seq x y z
N MET A 1 2.66 -27.75 0.78
CA MET A 1 1.18 -27.84 0.97
C MET A 1 0.56 -27.22 -0.27
N ALA A 2 -0.43 -27.88 -0.90
CA ALA A 2 -1.15 -27.31 -2.04
C ALA A 2 -1.82 -26.00 -1.59
N GLN A 3 -1.61 -24.92 -2.34
CA GLN A 3 -2.23 -23.63 -2.05
C GLN A 3 -3.73 -23.73 -2.30
N GLU A 4 -4.55 -23.25 -1.37
CA GLU A 4 -6.01 -23.21 -1.52
C GLU A 4 -6.38 -22.43 -2.78
N LYS A 5 -7.31 -22.95 -3.59
CA LYS A 5 -7.70 -22.35 -4.85
C LYS A 5 -9.12 -21.75 -4.85
N ASN A 6 -9.94 -22.10 -3.86
CA ASN A 6 -11.34 -21.68 -3.76
C ASN A 6 -11.55 -20.83 -2.51
N PHE A 7 -12.12 -19.64 -2.68
CA PHE A 7 -12.29 -18.66 -1.61
C PHE A 7 -13.73 -18.13 -1.55
N ASP A 8 -14.15 -17.71 -0.36
CA ASP A 8 -15.41 -16.97 -0.21
C ASP A 8 -15.26 -15.56 -0.79
N LEU A 9 -14.07 -14.99 -0.70
CA LEU A 9 -13.75 -13.66 -1.21
C LEU A 9 -12.36 -13.61 -1.84
N VAL A 10 -12.29 -13.08 -3.07
CA VAL A 10 -11.03 -12.69 -3.70
C VAL A 10 -10.99 -11.16 -3.80
N VAL A 11 -9.95 -10.56 -3.26
CA VAL A 11 -9.69 -9.11 -3.33
C VAL A 11 -8.56 -8.87 -4.32
N ILE A 12 -8.81 -8.08 -5.36
CA ILE A 12 -7.82 -7.71 -6.37
C ILE A 12 -7.31 -6.30 -6.08
N GLY A 13 -6.07 -6.19 -5.65
CA GLY A 13 -5.38 -4.98 -5.22
C GLY A 13 -5.17 -4.91 -3.71
N GLY A 14 -3.92 -4.72 -3.30
CA GLY A 14 -3.46 -4.70 -1.89
C GLY A 14 -3.28 -3.30 -1.31
N GLY A 15 -3.89 -2.26 -1.90
CA GLY A 15 -3.94 -0.92 -1.36
C GLY A 15 -4.87 -0.80 -0.13
N PRO A 16 -5.07 0.42 0.43
CA PRO A 16 -5.84 0.61 1.66
C PRO A 16 -7.26 0.03 1.61
N GLY A 17 -7.96 0.17 0.50
CA GLY A 17 -9.29 -0.45 0.34
C GLY A 17 -9.23 -1.98 0.34
N GLY A 18 -8.22 -2.56 -0.33
CA GLY A 18 -8.08 -4.00 -0.49
C GLY A 18 -7.63 -4.72 0.78
N TYR A 19 -6.50 -4.33 1.37
CA TYR A 19 -6.00 -5.04 2.55
C TYR A 19 -6.94 -4.89 3.76
N VAL A 20 -7.60 -3.74 3.92
CA VAL A 20 -8.59 -3.55 5.00
C VAL A 20 -9.79 -4.46 4.80
N ALA A 21 -10.35 -4.52 3.58
CA ALA A 21 -11.46 -5.41 3.25
C ALA A 21 -11.09 -6.88 3.46
N ALA A 22 -9.91 -7.30 2.99
CA ALA A 22 -9.43 -8.68 3.13
C ALA A 22 -9.28 -9.09 4.60
N ILE A 23 -8.63 -8.25 5.42
CA ILE A 23 -8.46 -8.50 6.86
C ILE A 23 -9.83 -8.59 7.54
N ARG A 24 -10.74 -7.65 7.24
CA ARG A 24 -12.06 -7.62 7.87
C ARG A 24 -12.90 -8.83 7.49
N ALA A 25 -12.91 -9.22 6.23
CA ALA A 25 -13.62 -10.43 5.77
C ALA A 25 -13.10 -11.70 6.48
N ALA A 26 -11.76 -11.83 6.59
CA ALA A 26 -11.15 -12.95 7.31
C ALA A 26 -11.52 -12.96 8.81
N GLN A 27 -11.59 -11.78 9.46
CA GLN A 27 -12.07 -11.67 10.84
C GLN A 27 -13.55 -12.07 11.00
N LEU A 28 -14.34 -11.96 9.94
CA LEU A 28 -15.73 -12.40 9.90
C LEU A 28 -15.88 -13.90 9.54
N GLY A 29 -14.77 -14.64 9.46
CA GLY A 29 -14.76 -16.09 9.24
C GLY A 29 -14.73 -16.53 7.79
N MET A 30 -14.57 -15.60 6.83
CA MET A 30 -14.46 -15.94 5.41
C MET A 30 -13.08 -16.48 5.06
N SER A 31 -12.99 -17.41 4.10
CA SER A 31 -11.76 -17.73 3.41
C SER A 31 -11.45 -16.64 2.39
N VAL A 32 -10.24 -16.01 2.48
CA VAL A 32 -9.93 -14.80 1.70
C VAL A 32 -8.60 -14.94 0.97
N ALA A 33 -8.63 -14.63 -0.34
CA ALA A 33 -7.44 -14.36 -1.14
C ALA A 33 -7.28 -12.85 -1.40
N LEU A 34 -6.04 -12.38 -1.36
CA LEU A 34 -5.65 -11.03 -1.79
C LEU A 34 -4.61 -11.16 -2.89
N VAL A 35 -4.86 -10.56 -4.05
CA VAL A 35 -3.89 -10.52 -5.15
C VAL A 35 -3.35 -9.11 -5.29
N GLU A 36 -2.03 -8.96 -5.17
CA GLU A 36 -1.31 -7.68 -5.37
C GLU A 36 -0.14 -7.88 -6.32
N ARG A 37 0.01 -6.96 -7.27
CA ARG A 37 1.02 -7.09 -8.34
C ARG A 37 2.35 -6.40 -8.05
N GLU A 38 2.36 -5.45 -7.10
CA GLU A 38 3.55 -4.63 -6.82
C GLU A 38 3.91 -4.67 -5.34
N HIS A 39 3.20 -3.85 -4.53
CA HIS A 39 3.51 -3.69 -3.12
C HIS A 39 2.26 -3.60 -2.26
N LEU A 40 2.19 -4.43 -1.24
CA LEU A 40 1.16 -4.33 -0.20
C LEU A 40 1.17 -2.94 0.43
N GLY A 41 -0.05 -2.40 0.66
CA GLY A 41 -0.23 -1.03 1.11
C GLY A 41 -0.49 -0.04 -0.02
N GLY A 42 -0.22 -0.43 -1.29
CA GLY A 42 -0.47 0.37 -2.48
C GLY A 42 0.23 1.73 -2.47
N ILE A 43 -0.28 2.67 -3.26
CA ILE A 43 0.28 4.03 -3.39
C ILE A 43 0.37 4.73 -2.03
N CYS A 44 -0.64 4.64 -1.20
CA CYS A 44 -0.72 5.38 0.06
C CYS A 44 0.47 5.07 0.98
N LEU A 45 0.77 3.79 1.23
CA LEU A 45 1.85 3.40 2.12
C LEU A 45 3.23 3.59 1.49
N ASN A 46 3.37 3.29 0.20
CA ASN A 46 4.69 3.19 -0.43
C ASN A 46 5.18 4.51 -1.04
N TRP A 47 4.29 5.29 -1.68
CA TRP A 47 4.69 6.50 -2.43
C TRP A 47 3.83 7.73 -2.17
N GLY A 48 2.76 7.62 -1.38
CA GLY A 48 1.77 8.68 -1.16
C GLY A 48 1.69 9.15 0.29
N CYS A 49 0.59 8.82 0.94
CA CYS A 49 0.18 9.37 2.24
C CYS A 49 1.28 9.27 3.32
N ILE A 50 1.90 8.11 3.45
CA ILE A 50 2.81 7.84 4.56
C ILE A 50 4.16 8.52 4.40
N PRO A 51 4.89 8.35 3.28
CA PRO A 51 6.14 9.08 3.09
C PRO A 51 5.90 10.59 3.08
N THR A 52 4.80 11.09 2.50
CA THR A 52 4.46 12.52 2.53
C THR A 52 4.28 13.04 3.95
N LYS A 53 3.50 12.34 4.79
CA LYS A 53 3.33 12.73 6.21
C LYS A 53 4.64 12.68 6.99
N ALA A 54 5.52 11.73 6.69
CA ALA A 54 6.82 11.65 7.33
C ALA A 54 7.73 12.84 6.95
N LEU A 55 7.64 13.33 5.70
CA LEU A 55 8.34 14.53 5.22
C LEU A 55 7.74 15.79 5.84
N LEU A 56 6.41 15.93 5.84
CA LEU A 56 5.71 17.06 6.46
C LEU A 56 6.07 17.18 7.95
N ARG A 57 6.18 16.06 8.68
CA ARG A 57 6.59 16.10 10.08
C ARG A 57 8.01 16.66 10.28
N ALA A 58 8.92 16.39 9.34
CA ALA A 58 10.27 16.99 9.39
C ALA A 58 10.22 18.50 9.11
N ALA A 59 9.37 18.93 8.16
CA ALA A 59 9.15 20.34 7.86
C ALA A 59 8.52 21.09 9.04
N GLU A 60 7.51 20.52 9.70
CA GLU A 60 6.90 21.07 10.92
C GLU A 60 7.93 21.29 12.02
N LEU A 61 8.78 20.27 12.29
CA LEU A 61 9.85 20.41 13.30
C LEU A 61 10.83 21.50 12.96
N ARG A 62 11.19 21.66 11.67
CA ARG A 62 12.07 22.75 11.23
C ARG A 62 11.41 24.11 11.44
N HIS A 63 10.13 24.22 11.09
CA HIS A 63 9.37 25.45 11.31
C HIS A 63 9.24 25.78 12.81
N SER A 64 8.95 24.79 13.65
CA SER A 64 8.87 24.97 15.10
C SER A 64 10.18 25.49 15.71
N ILE A 65 11.34 25.14 15.14
CA ILE A 65 12.63 25.67 15.57
C ILE A 65 12.71 27.19 15.38
N ASP A 66 12.17 27.72 14.28
CA ASP A 66 12.18 29.16 14.02
C ASP A 66 11.27 29.95 15.00
N GLU A 67 10.22 29.27 15.49
CA GLU A 67 9.24 29.86 16.42
C GLU A 67 9.64 29.71 17.91
N MET A 68 10.64 28.90 18.24
CA MET A 68 11.02 28.57 19.63
C MET A 68 11.32 29.78 20.49
N GLN A 69 11.85 30.85 19.90
CA GLN A 69 12.19 32.11 20.63
C GLN A 69 10.95 32.73 21.28
N ALA A 70 9.77 32.64 20.66
CA ALA A 70 8.50 33.14 21.22
C ALA A 70 8.09 32.39 22.51
N PHE A 71 8.61 31.18 22.71
CA PHE A 71 8.36 30.33 23.88
C PHE A 71 9.49 30.42 24.93
N GLY A 72 10.44 31.37 24.76
CA GLY A 72 11.58 31.52 25.66
C GLY A 72 12.68 30.46 25.47
N ILE A 73 12.67 29.72 24.37
CA ILE A 73 13.68 28.70 24.05
C ILE A 73 14.66 29.30 23.04
N THR A 74 15.93 29.39 23.43
CA THR A 74 16.99 29.88 22.56
C THR A 74 17.87 28.73 22.10
N ILE A 75 18.08 28.61 20.79
CA ILE A 75 19.03 27.67 20.21
C ILE A 75 20.37 28.43 19.99
N THR A 76 21.41 27.91 20.63
CA THR A 76 22.78 28.39 20.43
C THR A 76 23.49 27.49 19.43
N GLY A 77 23.72 27.96 18.22
CA GLY A 77 24.41 27.23 17.18
C GLY A 77 23.63 27.18 15.87
N GLU A 78 24.22 26.51 14.87
CA GLU A 78 23.65 26.39 13.53
C GLU A 78 22.72 25.20 13.45
N VAL A 79 21.51 25.42 12.93
CA VAL A 79 20.55 24.34 12.63
C VAL A 79 20.65 23.94 11.15
N LYS A 80 21.12 22.73 10.89
CA LYS A 80 21.26 22.19 9.53
C LYS A 80 20.20 21.17 9.24
N ILE A 81 19.73 21.14 7.98
CA ILE A 81 18.83 20.10 7.47
C ILE A 81 19.65 19.14 6.62
N ASP A 82 19.64 17.86 6.99
CA ASP A 82 20.14 16.76 6.16
C ASP A 82 18.96 16.16 5.37
N LEU A 83 18.72 16.69 4.16
CA LEU A 83 17.63 16.24 3.31
C LEU A 83 17.72 14.75 2.94
N PRO A 84 18.88 14.18 2.59
CA PRO A 84 19.05 12.74 2.43
C PRO A 84 18.58 11.93 3.64
N ALA A 85 18.91 12.33 4.87
CA ALA A 85 18.47 11.68 6.09
C ALA A 85 16.94 11.78 6.28
N VAL A 86 16.33 12.93 5.98
CA VAL A 86 14.87 13.13 6.01
C VAL A 86 14.17 12.17 5.04
N VAL A 87 14.66 12.09 3.79
CA VAL A 87 14.13 11.17 2.77
C VAL A 87 14.29 9.72 3.22
N LYS A 88 15.47 9.31 3.68
CA LYS A 88 15.73 7.96 4.19
C LYS A 88 14.80 7.58 5.33
N ARG A 89 14.53 8.53 6.26
CA ARG A 89 13.56 8.33 7.34
C ARG A 89 12.15 8.07 6.78
N SER A 90 11.70 8.86 5.80
CA SER A 90 10.35 8.69 5.22
C SER A 90 10.18 7.31 4.60
N ARG A 91 11.22 6.78 3.92
CA ARG A 91 11.20 5.42 3.34
C ARG A 91 11.15 4.33 4.40
N LYS A 92 11.92 4.46 5.48
CA LYS A 92 11.86 3.50 6.61
C LYS A 92 10.49 3.46 7.27
N VAL A 93 9.79 4.60 7.39
CA VAL A 93 8.43 4.65 7.94
C VAL A 93 7.46 3.91 7.03
N ALA A 94 7.54 4.14 5.71
CA ALA A 94 6.71 3.44 4.72
C ALA A 94 6.94 1.93 4.75
N GLU A 95 8.18 1.48 4.73
CA GLU A 95 8.57 0.07 4.80
C GLU A 95 8.03 -0.62 6.06
N ARG A 96 8.19 0.02 7.23
CA ARG A 96 7.69 -0.51 8.50
C ARG A 96 6.17 -0.73 8.48
N LEU A 97 5.41 0.18 7.89
CA LEU A 97 3.95 0.06 7.81
C LEU A 97 3.52 -1.01 6.80
N SER A 98 4.20 -1.12 5.66
CA SER A 98 3.96 -2.19 4.69
C SER A 98 4.25 -3.57 5.28
N MET A 99 5.33 -3.72 6.07
CA MET A 99 5.58 -4.94 6.83
C MET A 99 4.48 -5.22 7.85
N GLY A 100 3.94 -4.19 8.50
CA GLY A 100 2.79 -4.31 9.41
C GLY A 100 1.55 -4.86 8.72
N VAL A 101 1.23 -4.38 7.51
CA VAL A 101 0.12 -4.91 6.69
C VAL A 101 0.36 -6.39 6.35
N LYS A 102 1.56 -6.74 5.89
CA LYS A 102 1.93 -8.15 5.61
C LYS A 102 1.75 -9.05 6.85
N HIS A 103 2.17 -8.57 8.02
CA HIS A 103 1.98 -9.29 9.28
C HIS A 103 0.48 -9.48 9.60
N LEU A 104 -0.34 -8.44 9.46
CA LEU A 104 -1.78 -8.51 9.74
C LEU A 104 -2.51 -9.46 8.79
N LEU A 105 -2.19 -9.45 7.50
CA LEU A 105 -2.73 -10.40 6.53
C LEU A 105 -2.40 -11.83 6.93
N LYS A 106 -1.13 -12.11 7.25
CA LYS A 106 -0.68 -13.43 7.73
C LYS A 106 -1.37 -13.85 9.03
N LYS A 107 -1.46 -12.94 10.01
CA LYS A 107 -2.14 -13.18 11.30
C LYS A 107 -3.60 -13.57 11.13
N ASN A 108 -4.29 -12.96 10.16
CA ASN A 108 -5.69 -13.26 9.84
C ASN A 108 -5.84 -14.38 8.80
N LYS A 109 -4.78 -15.10 8.45
CA LYS A 109 -4.78 -16.23 7.50
C LYS A 109 -5.29 -15.87 6.10
N VAL A 110 -5.11 -14.62 5.67
CA VAL A 110 -5.39 -14.22 4.28
C VAL A 110 -4.32 -14.81 3.38
N SER A 111 -4.74 -15.50 2.31
CA SER A 111 -3.84 -16.02 1.27
C SER A 111 -3.43 -14.87 0.34
N VAL A 112 -2.14 -14.50 0.34
CA VAL A 112 -1.62 -13.42 -0.50
C VAL A 112 -0.93 -14.00 -1.72
N PHE A 113 -1.28 -13.48 -2.90
CA PHE A 113 -0.70 -13.84 -4.20
C PHE A 113 0.01 -12.62 -4.79
N ASP A 114 1.31 -12.73 -5.02
CA ASP A 114 2.12 -11.70 -5.68
C ASP A 114 2.01 -11.88 -7.20
N ALA A 115 0.94 -11.37 -7.80
CA ALA A 115 0.62 -11.57 -9.21
C ALA A 115 -0.27 -10.46 -9.78
N VAL A 116 -0.28 -10.35 -11.11
CA VAL A 116 -1.34 -9.62 -11.82
C VAL A 116 -2.57 -10.52 -11.90
N ALA A 117 -3.73 -10.03 -11.48
CA ALA A 117 -5.00 -10.73 -11.58
C ALA A 117 -5.79 -10.30 -12.80
N LYS A 118 -6.38 -11.27 -13.49
CA LYS A 118 -7.35 -11.04 -14.56
C LYS A 118 -8.67 -11.71 -14.20
N LEU A 119 -9.75 -10.91 -14.18
CA LEU A 119 -11.09 -11.43 -13.92
C LEU A 119 -11.55 -12.28 -15.10
N GLY A 120 -11.86 -13.55 -14.83
CA GLY A 120 -12.30 -14.54 -15.79
C GLY A 120 -13.82 -14.76 -15.79
N ALA A 121 -14.25 -15.86 -16.38
CA ALA A 121 -15.65 -16.23 -16.50
C ALA A 121 -16.27 -16.65 -15.15
N LYS A 122 -17.59 -16.57 -15.08
CA LYS A 122 -18.36 -17.13 -13.98
C LYS A 122 -18.54 -18.64 -14.22
N GLN A 123 -18.30 -19.43 -13.19
CA GLN A 123 -18.49 -20.89 -13.18
C GLN A 123 -19.39 -21.24 -11.99
N GLY A 124 -20.67 -21.51 -12.26
CA GLY A 124 -21.66 -21.72 -11.20
C GLY A 124 -21.85 -20.45 -10.34
N ASP A 125 -21.63 -20.56 -9.04
CA ASP A 125 -21.69 -19.46 -8.06
C ASP A 125 -20.32 -18.76 -7.86
N GLN A 126 -19.28 -19.26 -8.50
CA GLN A 126 -17.92 -18.74 -8.38
C GLN A 126 -17.46 -18.01 -9.64
N ARG A 127 -16.47 -17.16 -9.49
CA ARG A 127 -15.79 -16.49 -10.59
C ARG A 127 -14.30 -16.83 -10.58
N VAL A 128 -13.79 -17.18 -11.75
CA VAL A 128 -12.36 -17.46 -11.95
C VAL A 128 -11.56 -16.16 -11.93
N VAL A 129 -10.42 -16.19 -11.29
CA VAL A 129 -9.39 -15.13 -11.32
C VAL A 129 -8.08 -15.77 -11.75
N SER A 130 -7.64 -15.46 -12.96
CA SER A 130 -6.37 -15.94 -13.52
C SER A 130 -5.23 -15.08 -13.03
N LEU A 131 -4.14 -15.71 -12.62
CA LEU A 131 -2.94 -15.09 -12.10
C LEU A 131 -1.81 -15.12 -13.15
N SER A 132 -0.98 -14.10 -13.17
CA SER A 132 0.13 -13.98 -14.13
C SER A 132 1.22 -15.05 -14.01
N ASP A 133 1.25 -15.80 -12.90
CA ASP A 133 2.13 -16.96 -12.69
C ASP A 133 1.59 -18.26 -13.34
N GLY A 134 0.46 -18.18 -14.05
CA GLY A 134 -0.20 -19.30 -14.72
C GLY A 134 -1.18 -20.08 -13.86
N GLY A 135 -1.40 -19.68 -12.61
CA GLY A 135 -2.40 -20.26 -11.72
C GLY A 135 -3.77 -19.61 -11.86
N ASP A 136 -4.81 -20.36 -11.49
CA ASP A 136 -6.17 -19.86 -11.33
C ASP A 136 -6.64 -20.06 -9.89
N ILE A 137 -7.35 -19.06 -9.37
CA ILE A 137 -8.12 -19.13 -8.12
C ILE A 137 -9.57 -18.80 -8.40
N THR A 138 -10.47 -19.20 -7.51
CA THR A 138 -11.90 -18.87 -7.63
C THR A 138 -12.41 -18.18 -6.38
N GLY A 139 -13.41 -17.32 -6.54
CA GLY A 139 -14.09 -16.66 -5.44
C GLY A 139 -15.58 -16.56 -5.66
N ARG A 140 -16.36 -16.78 -4.61
CA ARG A 140 -17.81 -16.52 -4.63
C ARG A 140 -18.07 -15.02 -4.80
N ASN A 141 -17.27 -14.22 -4.13
CA ASN A 141 -17.34 -12.76 -4.17
C ASN A 141 -15.99 -12.18 -4.64
N ILE A 142 -16.05 -11.09 -5.39
CA ILE A 142 -14.86 -10.39 -5.87
C ILE A 142 -14.94 -8.93 -5.46
N ILE A 143 -13.87 -8.40 -4.88
CA ILE A 143 -13.68 -6.96 -4.67
C ILE A 143 -12.57 -6.48 -5.60
N LEU A 144 -12.89 -5.49 -6.44
CA LEU A 144 -11.92 -4.80 -7.26
C LEU A 144 -11.45 -3.55 -6.51
N ALA A 145 -10.20 -3.58 -6.01
CA ALA A 145 -9.56 -2.51 -5.26
C ALA A 145 -8.23 -2.11 -5.92
N THR A 146 -8.22 -2.06 -7.25
CA THR A 146 -7.02 -1.94 -8.08
C THR A 146 -6.34 -0.57 -8.03
N GLY A 147 -6.96 0.41 -7.35
CA GLY A 147 -6.44 1.76 -7.22
C GLY A 147 -6.49 2.56 -8.52
N ALA A 148 -5.64 3.59 -8.59
CA ALA A 148 -5.52 4.49 -9.74
C ALA A 148 -4.06 4.84 -9.99
N ARG A 149 -3.78 5.38 -11.18
CA ARG A 149 -2.49 5.97 -11.55
C ARG A 149 -2.70 7.41 -12.01
N ALA A 150 -1.64 8.21 -11.91
CA ALA A 150 -1.65 9.53 -12.49
C ALA A 150 -1.94 9.45 -14.00
N ARG A 151 -2.85 10.32 -14.46
CA ARG A 151 -3.13 10.45 -15.88
C ARG A 151 -1.98 11.17 -16.55
N THR A 152 -1.45 10.62 -17.62
CA THR A 152 -0.55 11.32 -18.52
C THR A 152 -1.34 12.13 -19.54
N LEU A 153 -0.87 13.33 -19.86
CA LEU A 153 -1.43 14.15 -20.93
C LEU A 153 -0.56 13.96 -22.18
N PRO A 154 -1.16 13.74 -23.38
CA PRO A 154 -0.40 13.65 -24.62
C PRO A 154 0.46 14.91 -24.83
N GLY A 155 1.74 14.73 -25.09
CA GLY A 155 2.70 15.83 -25.28
C GLY A 155 3.26 16.43 -23.98
N LEU A 156 2.86 15.90 -22.80
CA LEU A 156 3.35 16.31 -21.48
C LEU A 156 3.64 15.05 -20.63
N GLU A 157 4.30 14.07 -21.21
CA GLU A 157 4.69 12.86 -20.51
C GLU A 157 5.80 13.17 -19.51
N ALA A 158 5.68 12.59 -18.31
CA ALA A 158 6.70 12.75 -17.28
C ALA A 158 8.02 12.14 -17.73
N ASP A 159 9.08 12.93 -17.74
CA ASP A 159 10.45 12.51 -18.06
C ASP A 159 11.27 12.08 -16.84
N GLY A 160 10.68 12.24 -15.65
CA GLY A 160 11.32 11.92 -14.36
C GLY A 160 12.41 12.90 -13.93
N THR A 161 12.56 14.03 -14.61
CA THR A 161 13.55 15.07 -14.30
C THR A 161 12.93 16.45 -14.11
N LYS A 162 12.09 16.90 -15.03
CA LYS A 162 11.46 18.22 -14.99
C LYS A 162 9.94 18.16 -14.98
N ILE A 163 9.36 17.07 -15.45
CA ILE A 163 7.93 16.80 -15.47
C ILE A 163 7.67 15.49 -14.75
#